data_1420ddb29658a5f3f1d103cca3b697ee
#
_entry.id   1420ddb29658a5f3f1d103cca3b697ee
#
_cell.length_a   1.000
_cell.length_b   1.000
_cell.length_c   1.000
_cell.angle_alpha   90.00
_cell.angle_beta   90.00
_cell.angle_gamma   90.00
#
_symmetry.space_group_name_H-M   'P 1'
#
loop_
_entity.id
_entity.type
_entity.pdbx_description
1 polymer ?
#
loop_
_entity_poly.entity_id
_entity_poly.type
_entity_poly.pdbx_seq_one_letter_code
_entity_poly.pdbx_strand_id
1 'polypeptide(L)'
;MQTQQFREKVYQSMRKRADTILDLVDALTVAGHVTSPVALSEETPFRRKFSSIFDTLRHGEIDFDLLLAALYAYQPANSEELAGCEVYGLDCTPNEREEAETLEDRGSLKTQKEDPVRYGHKYSWLVRL
;
A
#
# COMPACT_ATOMS: atom_id res chain seq x y z
N MET A 1 19.99 -8.18 10.39
CA MET A 1 20.74 -6.99 9.96
C MET A 1 20.09 -6.34 8.73
N GLN A 2 19.82 -7.07 7.66
CA GLN A 2 19.23 -6.53 6.42
C GLN A 2 17.80 -5.95 6.61
N THR A 3 16.94 -6.63 7.37
CA THR A 3 15.58 -6.18 7.67
C THR A 3 15.55 -4.86 8.46
N GLN A 4 16.49 -4.68 9.40
CA GLN A 4 16.57 -3.45 10.17
C GLN A 4 17.04 -2.26 9.32
N GLN A 5 17.98 -2.48 8.42
CA GLN A 5 18.44 -1.45 7.47
C GLN A 5 17.32 -1.06 6.49
N PHE A 6 16.56 -2.04 5.98
CA PHE A 6 15.38 -1.78 5.16
C PHE A 6 14.36 -0.92 5.90
N ARG A 7 14.01 -1.31 7.12
CA ARG A 7 13.06 -0.57 7.98
C ARG A 7 13.53 0.88 8.23
N GLU A 8 14.81 1.08 8.45
CA GLU A 8 15.42 2.40 8.60
C GLU A 8 15.24 3.26 7.34
N LYS A 9 15.49 2.69 6.15
CA LYS A 9 15.30 3.38 4.87
C LYS A 9 13.84 3.72 4.60
N VAL A 10 12.92 2.83 4.91
CA VAL A 10 11.47 3.08 4.82
C VAL A 10 11.08 4.22 5.77
N TYR A 11 11.57 4.22 7.01
CA TYR A 11 11.32 5.31 7.95
C TYR A 11 11.85 6.66 7.46
N GLN A 12 13.06 6.70 6.87
CA GLN A 12 13.66 7.91 6.30
C GLN A 12 12.86 8.51 5.13
N SER A 13 12.05 7.72 4.45
CA SER A 13 11.13 8.22 3.40
C SER A 13 9.91 8.96 3.94
N MET A 14 9.63 8.84 5.23
CA MET A 14 8.44 9.43 5.87
C MET A 14 8.75 10.85 6.34
N ARG A 15 8.22 11.87 5.67
CA ARG A 15 8.51 13.29 5.93
C ARG A 15 7.73 13.85 7.11
N LYS A 16 6.46 13.45 7.25
CA LYS A 16 5.59 13.88 8.35
C LYS A 16 4.87 12.70 8.98
N ARG A 17 4.73 12.71 10.30
CA ARG A 17 4.09 11.65 11.08
C ARG A 17 4.75 10.27 10.92
N ALA A 18 6.07 10.27 10.72
CA ALA A 18 6.86 9.08 10.44
C ALA A 18 6.57 7.92 11.40
N ASP A 19 6.59 8.18 12.70
CA ASP A 19 6.32 7.14 13.72
C ASP A 19 4.93 6.53 13.58
N THR A 20 3.91 7.35 13.28
CA THR A 20 2.53 6.85 13.16
C THR A 20 2.34 6.09 11.85
N ILE A 21 2.97 6.55 10.76
CA ILE A 21 2.97 5.82 9.48
C ILE A 21 3.65 4.46 9.68
N LEU A 22 4.76 4.41 10.39
CA LEU A 22 5.47 3.17 10.63
C LEU A 22 4.65 2.21 11.52
N ASP A 23 4.01 2.73 12.58
CA ASP A 23 3.09 1.93 13.41
C ASP A 23 1.93 1.37 12.56
N LEU A 24 1.42 2.13 11.58
CA LEU A 24 0.39 1.66 10.63
C LEU A 24 0.91 0.58 9.69
N VAL A 25 2.12 0.74 9.16
CA VAL A 25 2.76 -0.27 8.31
C VAL A 25 2.94 -1.57 9.10
N ASP A 26 3.39 -1.48 10.35
CA ASP A 26 3.55 -2.64 11.22
C ASP A 26 2.20 -3.32 11.52
N ALA A 27 1.17 -2.54 11.80
CA ALA A 27 -0.18 -3.06 12.02
C ALA A 27 -0.71 -3.79 10.78
N LEU A 28 -0.52 -3.20 9.59
CA LEU A 28 -0.91 -3.83 8.31
C LEU A 28 -0.17 -5.16 8.06
N THR A 29 1.08 -5.29 8.50
CA THR A 29 1.85 -6.53 8.29
C THR A 29 1.39 -7.69 9.16
N VAL A 30 0.76 -7.42 10.31
CA VAL A 30 0.24 -8.47 11.22
C VAL A 30 -1.26 -8.69 11.06
N ALA A 31 -1.98 -7.73 10.50
CA ALA A 31 -3.42 -7.83 10.30
C ALA A 31 -3.75 -8.89 9.24
N GLY A 32 -4.52 -9.90 9.60
CA GLY A 32 -4.97 -10.93 8.67
C GLY A 32 -6.01 -10.40 7.67
N HIS A 33 -6.88 -9.49 8.12
CA HIS A 33 -7.90 -8.85 7.30
C HIS A 33 -8.26 -7.49 7.88
N VAL A 34 -8.12 -6.45 7.10
CA VAL A 34 -8.42 -5.08 7.51
C VAL A 34 -9.80 -4.68 7.00
N THR A 35 -10.76 -4.54 7.90
CA THR A 35 -12.13 -4.11 7.57
C THR A 35 -12.31 -2.59 7.65
N SER A 36 -11.53 -1.93 8.49
CA SER A 36 -11.60 -0.49 8.67
C SER A 36 -10.33 0.07 9.31
N PRO A 37 -10.07 1.39 9.18
CA PRO A 37 -8.97 2.03 9.91
C PRO A 37 -9.08 1.88 11.44
N VAL A 38 -10.30 1.79 11.96
CA VAL A 38 -10.52 1.58 13.41
C VAL A 38 -10.04 0.18 13.81
N ALA A 39 -10.42 -0.86 13.06
CA ALA A 39 -9.94 -2.22 13.31
C ALA A 39 -8.41 -2.31 13.28
N LEU A 40 -7.77 -1.59 12.36
CA LEU A 40 -6.31 -1.53 12.29
C LEU A 40 -5.68 -0.90 13.55
N SER A 41 -6.39 0.02 14.22
CA SER A 41 -5.90 0.62 15.49
C SER A 41 -5.93 -0.33 16.67
N GLU A 42 -6.60 -1.46 16.57
CA GLU A 42 -6.67 -2.50 17.60
C GLU A 42 -5.52 -3.53 17.48
N GLU A 43 -4.80 -3.49 16.35
CA GLU A 43 -3.63 -4.36 16.17
C GLU A 43 -2.49 -4.00 17.12
N THR A 44 -1.84 -5.02 17.65
CA THR A 44 -0.80 -4.88 18.71
C THR A 44 0.33 -3.89 18.36
N PRO A 45 0.83 -3.79 17.12
CA PRO A 45 1.89 -2.84 16.79
C PRO A 45 1.44 -1.39 16.83
N PHE A 46 0.13 -1.11 16.69
CA PHE A 46 -0.39 0.26 16.74
C PHE A 46 -0.55 0.74 18.18
N ARG A 47 0.35 1.59 18.65
CA ARG A 47 0.43 2.04 20.03
C ARG A 47 -0.27 3.37 20.33
N ARG A 48 -1.05 3.89 19.38
CA ARG A 48 -1.67 5.22 19.45
C ARG A 48 -3.19 5.11 19.49
N LYS A 49 -3.87 6.24 19.76
CA LYS A 49 -5.32 6.30 19.67
C LYS A 49 -5.78 6.16 18.21
N PHE A 50 -6.94 5.58 17.99
CA PHE A 50 -7.53 5.39 16.65
C PHE A 50 -7.61 6.70 15.85
N SER A 51 -7.85 7.85 16.51
CA SER A 51 -7.89 9.15 15.84
C SER A 51 -6.58 9.52 15.16
N SER A 52 -5.44 9.00 15.65
CA SER A 52 -4.13 9.22 15.04
C SER A 52 -4.01 8.64 13.63
N ILE A 53 -4.79 7.60 13.30
CA ILE A 53 -4.84 7.04 11.94
C ILE A 53 -5.41 8.06 10.97
N PHE A 54 -6.57 8.65 11.29
CA PHE A 54 -7.23 9.64 10.43
C PHE A 54 -6.37 10.89 10.26
N ASP A 55 -5.74 11.32 11.34
CA ASP A 55 -4.78 12.43 11.29
C ASP A 55 -3.57 12.11 10.40
N THR A 56 -3.10 10.88 10.44
CA THR A 56 -1.96 10.43 9.64
C THR A 56 -2.33 10.29 8.17
N LEU A 57 -3.50 9.74 7.86
CA LEU A 57 -4.01 9.66 6.49
C LEU A 57 -4.25 11.06 5.88
N ARG A 58 -4.59 12.05 6.70
CA ARG A 58 -4.84 13.43 6.25
C ARG A 58 -3.57 14.27 6.12
N HIS A 59 -2.61 14.09 7.02
CA HIS A 59 -1.46 14.98 7.20
C HIS A 59 -0.10 14.28 7.12
N GLY A 60 -0.09 12.97 6.94
CA GLY A 60 1.13 12.20 6.69
C GLY A 60 1.72 12.56 5.34
N GLU A 61 3.03 12.50 5.23
CA GLU A 61 3.74 12.81 3.99
C GLU A 61 4.86 11.79 3.80
N ILE A 62 4.88 11.18 2.63
CA ILE A 62 5.87 10.18 2.25
C ILE A 62 6.59 10.67 0.99
N ASP A 63 7.90 10.59 1.03
CA ASP A 63 8.75 10.77 -0.14
C ASP A 63 8.77 9.44 -0.92
N PHE A 64 7.98 9.39 -1.98
CA PHE A 64 7.83 8.17 -2.76
C PHE A 64 9.11 7.78 -3.52
N ASP A 65 9.94 8.73 -3.91
CA ASP A 65 11.20 8.43 -4.59
C ASP A 65 12.17 7.71 -3.63
N LEU A 66 12.28 8.18 -2.39
CA LEU A 66 13.08 7.52 -1.36
C LEU A 66 12.49 6.16 -0.98
N LEU A 67 11.16 6.06 -0.88
CA LEU A 67 10.50 4.79 -0.58
C LEU A 67 10.74 3.76 -1.68
N LEU A 68 10.57 4.14 -2.93
CA LEU A 68 10.81 3.27 -4.08
C LEU A 68 12.28 2.84 -4.15
N ALA A 69 13.22 3.78 -3.93
CA ALA A 69 14.64 3.44 -3.88
C ALA A 69 14.96 2.40 -2.79
N ALA A 70 14.32 2.53 -1.61
CA ALA A 70 14.47 1.53 -0.55
C ALA A 70 13.87 0.18 -0.96
N LEU A 71 12.68 0.16 -1.54
CA LEU A 71 12.04 -1.07 -2.01
C LEU A 71 12.89 -1.79 -3.06
N TYR A 72 13.42 -1.08 -4.04
CA TYR A 72 14.29 -1.67 -5.07
C TYR A 72 15.61 -2.20 -4.50
N ALA A 73 16.24 -1.46 -3.58
CA ALA A 73 17.52 -1.85 -2.99
C ALA A 73 17.44 -3.11 -2.12
N TYR A 74 16.26 -3.41 -1.57
CA TYR A 74 16.04 -4.52 -0.66
C TYR A 74 15.12 -5.61 -1.23
N GLN A 75 14.88 -5.61 -2.54
CA GLN A 75 14.20 -6.72 -3.16
C GLN A 75 14.95 -8.02 -2.92
N PRO A 76 14.23 -9.12 -2.60
CA PRO A 76 14.88 -10.43 -2.50
C PRO A 76 15.56 -10.78 -3.83
N ALA A 77 16.70 -11.43 -3.76
CA ALA A 77 17.31 -12.02 -4.95
C ALA A 77 16.30 -12.96 -5.63
N ASN A 78 16.21 -12.90 -6.94
CA ASN A 78 15.28 -13.74 -7.70
C ASN A 78 15.46 -15.21 -7.32
N SER A 79 14.36 -15.84 -6.97
CA SER A 79 14.32 -17.28 -6.74
C SER A 79 14.04 -18.06 -8.02
N GLU A 80 13.45 -17.44 -9.04
CA GLU A 80 13.07 -18.14 -10.27
C GLU A 80 13.39 -17.31 -11.51
N GLU A 81 14.40 -17.78 -12.25
CA GLU A 81 14.65 -17.36 -13.62
C GLU A 81 14.00 -18.38 -14.58
N LEU A 82 13.01 -17.92 -15.34
CA LEU A 82 12.46 -18.75 -16.40
C LEU A 82 13.28 -18.51 -17.69
N ALA A 83 14.12 -19.47 -18.03
CA ALA A 83 14.98 -19.42 -19.22
C ALA A 83 15.87 -18.13 -19.29
N GLY A 84 16.35 -17.64 -18.16
CA GLY A 84 17.18 -16.42 -18.09
C GLY A 84 16.40 -15.12 -18.13
N CYS A 85 15.07 -15.18 -18.05
CA CYS A 85 14.21 -13.99 -18.01
C CYS A 85 13.66 -13.77 -16.62
N GLU A 86 13.54 -12.49 -16.21
CA GLU A 86 12.82 -12.12 -15.01
C GLU A 86 11.31 -12.25 -15.25
N VAL A 87 10.59 -12.80 -14.26
CA VAL A 87 9.15 -13.00 -14.33
C VAL A 87 8.44 -11.97 -13.45
N TYR A 88 7.43 -11.31 -14.02
CA TYR A 88 6.60 -10.36 -13.30
C TYR A 88 5.13 -10.75 -13.42
N GLY A 89 4.42 -10.68 -12.29
CA GLY A 89 2.97 -10.76 -12.25
C GLY A 89 2.35 -9.38 -12.35
N LEU A 90 1.37 -9.18 -13.23
CA LEU A 90 0.57 -7.97 -13.31
C LEU A 90 -0.86 -8.30 -12.87
N ASP A 91 -1.34 -7.62 -11.85
CA ASP A 91 -2.73 -7.71 -11.38
C ASP A 91 -3.40 -6.34 -11.43
N CYS A 92 -4.71 -6.34 -11.64
CA CYS A 92 -5.52 -5.13 -11.69
C CYS A 92 -6.69 -5.24 -10.71
N THR A 93 -6.65 -4.42 -9.67
CA THR A 93 -7.66 -4.42 -8.61
C THR A 93 -8.59 -3.21 -8.75
N PRO A 94 -9.89 -3.42 -8.97
CA PRO A 94 -10.86 -2.33 -8.94
C PRO A 94 -11.15 -1.90 -7.50
N ASN A 95 -11.21 -0.61 -7.28
CA ASN A 95 -11.63 0.01 -6.02
C ASN A 95 -12.89 0.83 -6.27
N GLU A 96 -14.03 0.23 -5.98
CA GLU A 96 -15.34 0.84 -6.20
C GLU A 96 -15.57 2.05 -5.28
N ARG A 97 -16.04 3.15 -5.85
CA ARG A 97 -16.35 4.42 -5.17
C ARG A 97 -17.60 5.04 -5.80
N GLU A 98 -18.72 4.34 -5.73
CA GLU A 98 -19.96 4.76 -6.39
C GLU A 98 -20.51 6.08 -5.84
N GLU A 99 -20.39 6.28 -4.53
CA GLU A 99 -20.88 7.46 -3.82
C GLU A 99 -19.95 8.70 -3.96
N ALA A 100 -18.73 8.52 -4.50
CA ALA A 100 -17.73 9.59 -4.54
C ALA A 100 -17.75 10.34 -5.89
N GLU A 101 -18.79 11.11 -6.16
CA GLU A 101 -19.00 11.81 -7.44
C GLU A 101 -17.91 12.82 -7.79
N THR A 102 -17.30 13.44 -6.78
CA THR A 102 -16.23 14.45 -6.92
C THR A 102 -14.82 13.88 -6.91
N LEU A 103 -14.67 12.55 -6.92
CA LEU A 103 -13.38 11.90 -6.89
C LEU A 103 -12.64 12.13 -8.22
N GLU A 104 -11.45 12.72 -8.16
CA GLU A 104 -10.58 12.91 -9.31
C GLU A 104 -10.21 11.58 -9.96
N ASP A 105 -10.06 11.56 -11.29
CA ASP A 105 -9.70 10.39 -12.08
C ASP A 105 -10.63 9.17 -11.89
N ARG A 106 -11.86 9.39 -11.42
CA ARG A 106 -12.87 8.37 -11.31
C ARG A 106 -13.27 7.87 -12.70
N GLY A 107 -13.05 6.60 -12.95
CA GLY A 107 -13.37 5.95 -14.21
C GLY A 107 -14.40 4.85 -14.10
N SER A 108 -14.84 4.31 -15.23
CA SER A 108 -15.67 3.12 -15.30
C SER A 108 -14.83 1.87 -14.98
N LEU A 109 -15.32 1.04 -14.06
CA LEU A 109 -14.68 -0.21 -13.63
C LEU A 109 -15.23 -1.45 -14.35
N LYS A 110 -15.86 -1.28 -15.48
CA LYS A 110 -16.40 -2.39 -16.25
C LYS A 110 -15.31 -3.39 -16.62
N THR A 111 -15.48 -4.64 -16.22
CA THR A 111 -14.52 -5.73 -16.47
C THR A 111 -14.94 -6.55 -17.69
N GLN A 112 -16.23 -6.81 -17.84
CA GLN A 112 -16.80 -7.51 -18.98
C GLN A 112 -17.93 -6.69 -19.61
N LYS A 113 -18.27 -6.99 -20.86
CA LYS A 113 -19.30 -6.24 -21.61
C LYS A 113 -20.67 -6.28 -20.95
N GLU A 114 -20.96 -7.36 -20.24
CA GLU A 114 -22.26 -7.65 -19.61
C GLU A 114 -22.31 -7.19 -18.12
N ASP A 115 -21.18 -6.80 -17.54
CA ASP A 115 -21.14 -6.33 -16.17
C ASP A 115 -21.84 -4.98 -16.02
N PRO A 116 -22.52 -4.74 -14.88
CA PRO A 116 -23.02 -3.42 -14.56
C PRO A 116 -21.88 -2.40 -14.51
N VAL A 117 -22.15 -1.20 -14.99
CA VAL A 117 -21.16 -0.11 -14.93
C VAL A 117 -21.00 0.31 -13.48
N ARG A 118 -19.79 0.18 -12.95
CA ARG A 118 -19.39 0.65 -11.63
C ARG A 118 -18.34 1.75 -11.78
N TYR A 119 -18.23 2.60 -10.81
CA TYR A 119 -17.31 3.73 -10.85
C TYR A 119 -16.32 3.70 -9.70
N GLY A 120 -15.09 4.13 -9.97
CA GLY A 120 -14.02 4.16 -8.98
C GLY A 120 -12.65 4.28 -9.62
N HIS A 121 -11.64 3.77 -8.93
CA HIS A 121 -10.27 3.66 -9.43
C HIS A 121 -9.92 2.22 -9.75
N LYS A 122 -9.04 2.05 -10.73
CA LYS A 122 -8.42 0.77 -11.03
C LYS A 122 -6.92 0.88 -10.77
N TYR A 123 -6.43 0.07 -9.86
CA TYR A 123 -5.00 0.00 -9.54
C TYR A 123 -4.37 -1.19 -10.25
N SER A 124 -3.21 -0.96 -10.85
CA SER A 124 -2.40 -2.02 -11.44
C SER A 124 -1.17 -2.24 -10.57
N TRP A 125 -0.93 -3.48 -10.20
CA TRP A 125 0.21 -3.89 -9.39
C TRP A 125 1.15 -4.73 -10.23
N LEU A 126 2.40 -4.32 -10.30
CA LEU A 126 3.46 -5.10 -10.91
C LEU A 126 4.32 -5.70 -9.80
N VAL A 127 4.32 -7.00 -9.69
CA VAL A 127 5.06 -7.73 -8.68
C VAL A 127 6.08 -8.63 -9.36
N ARG A 128 7.32 -8.58 -8.90
CA ARG A 128 8.37 -9.51 -9.33
C ARG A 128 8.13 -10.86 -8.63
N LEU A 129 8.10 -11.94 -9.40
CA LEU A 129 7.88 -13.31 -8.92
C LEU A 129 9.19 -14.04 -8.66
#